data_96dba6dbc7d67c6433c7ab2a78fe9b50
#
_entry.id   96dba6dbc7d67c6433c7ab2a78fe9b50
#
_cell.length_a   1.000
_cell.length_b   1.000
_cell.length_c   1.000
_cell.angle_alpha   90.00
_cell.angle_beta   90.00
_cell.angle_gamma   90.00
#
_symmetry.space_group_name_H-M   'P 1'
#
loop_
_entity.id
_entity.type
_entity.pdbx_description
1 polymer ?
#
loop_
_entity_poly.entity_id
_entity_poly.type
_entity_poly.pdbx_seq_one_letter_code
_entity_poly.pdbx_strand_id
1 'polypeptide(L)'
;PSSTAIVICLDGSQKEYFEEASKLSLTPNIDSLKKTGEDLLVNSAIPSFTNPNNMSIVTGRPSSIHGICGNFFYTPSSGEEVMMNDPQFLRAPTIFQKYYEQGAKIAVVTAKDKLRKLLSHGLKFNESRAICFSSEKSDQANLNENGIKEVNKWLGMDVPNVYSQGLSEFVMAAGGK
;
A
#
# COMPACT_ATOMS: atom_id res chain seq x y z
N PRO A 1 0.31 22.83 14.06
CA PRO A 1 0.39 22.54 12.62
C PRO A 1 0.10 21.07 12.38
N SER A 2 -0.91 20.75 11.55
CA SER A 2 -1.16 19.38 11.12
C SER A 2 -0.03 18.96 10.21
N SER A 3 0.82 18.01 10.64
CA SER A 3 1.82 17.41 9.76
C SER A 3 1.14 16.34 8.88
N THR A 4 1.39 16.38 7.58
CA THR A 4 0.95 15.37 6.63
C THR A 4 2.13 14.46 6.30
N ALA A 5 1.93 13.15 6.33
CA ALA A 5 2.90 12.17 5.86
C ALA A 5 2.35 11.47 4.60
N ILE A 6 3.18 11.36 3.58
CA ILE A 6 2.85 10.64 2.34
C ILE A 6 3.87 9.51 2.19
N VAL A 7 3.38 8.29 2.03
CA VAL A 7 4.20 7.10 1.80
C VAL A 7 3.86 6.54 0.43
N ILE A 8 4.84 6.45 -0.46
CA ILE A 8 4.70 5.88 -1.79
C ILE A 8 5.59 4.65 -1.87
N CYS A 9 4.98 3.47 -2.02
CA CYS A 9 5.69 2.22 -2.22
C CYS A 9 5.63 1.82 -3.70
N LEU A 10 6.79 1.73 -4.33
CA LEU A 10 6.96 1.29 -5.71
C LEU A 10 7.52 -0.14 -5.69
N ASP A 11 6.62 -1.12 -5.56
CA ASP A 11 6.97 -2.54 -5.48
C ASP A 11 7.62 -3.01 -6.79
N GLY A 12 8.65 -3.87 -6.69
CA GLY A 12 9.38 -4.39 -7.82
C GLY A 12 10.33 -3.39 -8.51
N SER A 13 10.53 -2.20 -7.93
CA SER A 13 11.47 -1.21 -8.48
C SER A 13 12.91 -1.49 -8.03
N GLN A 14 13.86 -1.06 -8.86
CA GLN A 14 15.29 -1.12 -8.60
C GLN A 14 15.89 0.28 -8.65
N LYS A 15 17.01 0.49 -7.95
CA LYS A 15 17.70 1.79 -7.92
C LYS A 15 18.08 2.26 -9.31
N GLU A 16 18.53 1.34 -10.15
CA GLU A 16 18.97 1.58 -11.52
C GLU A 16 17.84 2.19 -12.39
N TYR A 17 16.58 1.85 -12.14
CA TYR A 17 15.45 2.46 -12.88
C TYR A 17 15.36 3.96 -12.63
N PHE A 18 15.56 4.38 -11.38
CA PHE A 18 15.57 5.80 -11.02
C PHE A 18 16.80 6.52 -11.54
N GLU A 19 17.96 5.88 -11.56
CA GLU A 19 19.20 6.43 -12.09
C GLU A 19 19.08 6.68 -13.61
N GLU A 20 18.57 5.71 -14.36
CA GLU A 20 18.34 5.86 -15.80
C GLU A 20 17.25 6.91 -16.11
N ALA A 21 16.15 6.90 -15.37
CA ALA A 21 15.10 7.91 -15.53
C ALA A 21 15.59 9.33 -15.23
N SER A 22 16.45 9.49 -14.23
CA SER A 22 17.10 10.78 -13.90
C SER A 22 18.01 11.29 -15.03
N LYS A 23 18.85 10.40 -15.61
CA LYS A 23 19.70 10.74 -16.77
C LYS A 23 18.87 11.24 -17.96
N LEU A 24 17.67 10.70 -18.13
CA LEU A 24 16.73 11.11 -19.19
C LEU A 24 15.83 12.28 -18.78
N SER A 25 16.04 12.87 -17.60
CA SER A 25 15.23 13.97 -17.02
C SER A 25 13.74 13.63 -16.89
N LEU A 26 13.39 12.36 -16.67
CA LEU A 26 12.01 11.89 -16.52
C LEU A 26 11.48 12.00 -15.09
N THR A 27 12.35 12.18 -14.09
CA THR A 27 12.03 12.18 -12.66
C THR A 27 12.45 13.46 -11.93
N PRO A 28 12.16 14.68 -12.44
CA PRO A 28 12.68 15.91 -11.86
C PRO A 28 12.25 16.13 -10.39
N ASN A 29 11.05 15.71 -10.03
CA ASN A 29 10.54 15.83 -8.66
C ASN A 29 11.24 14.85 -7.70
N ILE A 30 11.47 13.60 -8.12
CA ILE A 30 12.23 12.61 -7.34
C ILE A 30 13.67 13.08 -7.16
N ASP A 31 14.29 13.60 -8.22
CA ASP A 31 15.66 14.14 -8.18
C ASP A 31 15.76 15.34 -7.23
N SER A 32 14.72 16.18 -7.18
CA SER A 32 14.63 17.26 -6.21
C SER A 32 14.51 16.75 -4.78
N LEU A 33 13.67 15.74 -4.54
CA LEU A 33 13.51 15.11 -3.21
C LEU A 33 14.82 14.48 -2.74
N LYS A 34 15.56 13.79 -3.60
CA LYS A 34 16.89 13.23 -3.29
C LYS A 34 17.91 14.29 -2.88
N LYS A 35 17.83 15.51 -3.45
CA LYS A 35 18.74 16.62 -3.12
C LYS A 35 18.38 17.32 -1.80
N THR A 36 17.12 17.31 -1.41
CA THR A 36 16.61 18.06 -0.24
C THR A 36 16.30 17.16 0.94
N GLY A 37 16.18 15.84 0.73
CA GLY A 37 15.92 14.82 1.72
C GLY A 37 17.06 13.83 1.84
N GLU A 38 16.71 12.57 2.12
CA GLU A 38 17.65 11.46 2.25
C GLU A 38 17.43 10.42 1.14
N ASP A 39 18.49 9.86 0.58
CA ASP A 39 18.48 8.75 -0.38
C ASP A 39 19.29 7.59 0.22
N LEU A 40 18.58 6.61 0.78
CA LEU A 40 19.20 5.51 1.53
C LEU A 40 18.94 4.17 0.84
N LEU A 41 19.99 3.38 0.69
CA LEU A 41 19.86 1.98 0.28
C LEU A 41 19.61 1.11 1.53
N VAL A 42 18.51 0.39 1.53
CA VAL A 42 18.10 -0.49 2.62
C VAL A 42 17.85 -1.91 2.13
N ASN A 43 18.00 -2.89 3.02
CA ASN A 43 17.69 -4.28 2.71
C ASN A 43 16.18 -4.55 2.89
N SER A 44 15.60 -5.35 2.00
CA SER A 44 14.27 -5.91 2.18
C SER A 44 14.26 -7.00 3.26
N ALA A 45 13.08 -7.32 3.78
CA ALA A 45 12.90 -8.54 4.55
C ALA A 45 13.12 -9.78 3.67
N ILE A 46 13.64 -10.86 4.26
CA ILE A 46 13.84 -12.14 3.56
C ILE A 46 12.79 -13.14 4.05
N PRO A 47 12.05 -13.78 3.14
CA PRO A 47 12.04 -13.61 1.67
C PRO A 47 11.45 -12.25 1.24
N SER A 48 11.99 -11.72 0.12
CA SER A 48 11.61 -10.40 -0.41
C SER A 48 10.28 -10.44 -1.18
N PHE A 49 9.23 -10.96 -0.55
CA PHE A 49 7.88 -11.00 -1.10
C PHE A 49 7.08 -9.73 -0.76
N THR A 50 6.06 -9.44 -1.56
CA THR A 50 5.20 -8.26 -1.42
C THR A 50 4.59 -8.14 -0.03
N ASN A 51 3.90 -9.19 0.47
CA ASN A 51 3.17 -9.09 1.73
C ASN A 51 4.09 -8.88 2.95
N PRO A 52 5.16 -9.69 3.17
CA PRO A 52 6.08 -9.47 4.30
C PRO A 52 6.71 -8.08 4.30
N ASN A 53 7.17 -7.62 3.13
CA ASN A 53 7.87 -6.33 3.05
C ASN A 53 6.94 -5.15 3.26
N ASN A 54 5.76 -5.13 2.64
CA ASN A 54 4.77 -4.07 2.90
C ASN A 54 4.37 -4.04 4.38
N MET A 55 4.16 -5.20 5.01
CA MET A 55 3.83 -5.25 6.43
C MET A 55 5.01 -4.81 7.32
N SER A 56 6.24 -5.15 6.97
CA SER A 56 7.43 -4.65 7.68
C SER A 56 7.53 -3.13 7.61
N ILE A 57 7.26 -2.52 6.44
CA ILE A 57 7.26 -1.06 6.25
C ILE A 57 6.20 -0.41 7.16
N VAL A 58 4.95 -0.88 7.10
CA VAL A 58 3.84 -0.20 7.77
C VAL A 58 3.69 -0.55 9.26
N THR A 59 4.35 -1.61 9.74
CA THR A 59 4.36 -1.97 11.17
C THR A 59 5.65 -1.54 11.87
N GLY A 60 6.73 -1.28 11.13
CA GLY A 60 8.06 -1.08 11.68
C GLY A 60 8.61 -2.31 12.42
N ARG A 61 8.16 -3.51 12.05
CA ARG A 61 8.49 -4.77 12.72
C ARG A 61 8.89 -5.84 11.69
N PRO A 62 9.76 -6.79 12.05
CA PRO A 62 10.08 -7.93 11.20
C PRO A 62 8.93 -8.95 11.17
N SER A 63 8.94 -9.84 10.17
CA SER A 63 7.92 -10.88 9.97
C SER A 63 7.70 -11.78 11.18
N SER A 64 8.74 -12.06 11.97
CA SER A 64 8.65 -12.82 13.22
C SER A 64 7.73 -12.17 14.26
N ILE A 65 7.56 -10.85 14.20
CA ILE A 65 6.68 -10.08 15.10
C ILE A 65 5.32 -9.83 14.45
N HIS A 66 5.28 -9.27 13.22
CA HIS A 66 4.00 -8.93 12.60
C HIS A 66 3.24 -10.12 12.01
N GLY A 67 3.87 -11.29 11.86
CA GLY A 67 3.19 -12.54 11.52
C GLY A 67 3.08 -12.86 10.04
N ILE A 68 3.20 -11.88 9.16
CA ILE A 68 3.12 -12.08 7.71
C ILE A 68 4.49 -12.46 7.18
N CYS A 69 4.75 -13.75 6.96
CA CYS A 69 6.07 -14.27 6.61
C CYS A 69 6.22 -14.64 5.12
N GLY A 70 5.14 -14.60 4.36
CA GLY A 70 5.12 -14.92 2.93
C GLY A 70 3.89 -14.34 2.24
N ASN A 71 3.79 -14.54 0.93
CA ASN A 71 2.52 -14.30 0.21
C ASN A 71 1.54 -15.45 0.44
N PHE A 72 2.07 -16.65 0.71
CA PHE A 72 1.33 -17.87 1.01
C PHE A 72 2.01 -18.62 2.15
N PHE A 73 1.25 -19.48 2.82
CA PHE A 73 1.79 -20.51 3.72
C PHE A 73 1.07 -21.83 3.48
N TYR A 74 1.76 -22.91 3.80
CA TYR A 74 1.19 -24.26 3.72
C TYR A 74 0.61 -24.66 5.06
N THR A 75 -0.62 -25.17 5.04
CA THR A 75 -1.32 -25.67 6.24
C THR A 75 -1.20 -27.20 6.27
N PRO A 76 -0.32 -27.78 7.11
CA PRO A 76 -0.09 -29.23 7.11
C PRO A 76 -1.35 -30.06 7.45
N SER A 77 -2.26 -29.52 8.25
CA SER A 77 -3.48 -30.20 8.67
C SER A 77 -4.53 -30.34 7.57
N SER A 78 -4.60 -29.38 6.63
CA SER A 78 -5.54 -29.41 5.50
C SER A 78 -4.86 -29.78 4.17
N GLY A 79 -3.53 -29.72 4.08
CA GLY A 79 -2.81 -29.90 2.84
C GLY A 79 -2.94 -28.73 1.84
N GLU A 80 -3.38 -27.56 2.31
CA GLU A 80 -3.71 -26.43 1.46
C GLU A 80 -2.66 -25.31 1.54
N GLU A 81 -2.45 -24.62 0.41
CA GLU A 81 -1.75 -23.35 0.35
C GLU A 81 -2.75 -22.21 0.61
N VAL A 82 -2.47 -21.40 1.62
CA VAL A 82 -3.32 -20.28 2.03
C VAL A 82 -2.61 -18.96 1.78
N MET A 83 -3.29 -18.04 1.12
CA MET A 83 -2.76 -16.70 0.88
C MET A 83 -2.71 -15.90 2.18
N MET A 84 -1.53 -15.31 2.50
CA MET A 84 -1.34 -14.48 3.70
C MET A 84 -1.77 -13.03 3.45
N ASN A 85 -3.05 -12.82 3.18
CA ASN A 85 -3.66 -11.51 2.96
C ASN A 85 -4.84 -11.21 3.91
N ASP A 86 -5.16 -12.14 4.81
CA ASP A 86 -6.20 -11.94 5.82
C ASP A 86 -5.60 -11.25 7.06
N PRO A 87 -6.25 -10.19 7.57
CA PRO A 87 -5.84 -9.50 8.80
C PRO A 87 -5.71 -10.38 10.05
N GLN A 88 -6.37 -11.54 10.11
CA GLN A 88 -6.24 -12.48 11.23
C GLN A 88 -4.79 -12.96 11.45
N PHE A 89 -3.96 -12.94 10.40
CA PHE A 89 -2.54 -13.33 10.48
C PHE A 89 -1.65 -12.18 10.98
N LEU A 90 -2.15 -10.94 10.99
CA LEU A 90 -1.40 -9.78 11.41
C LEU A 90 -1.38 -9.66 12.94
N ARG A 91 -0.19 -9.68 13.52
CA ARG A 91 0.03 -9.67 14.98
C ARG A 91 0.58 -8.34 15.52
N ALA A 92 0.74 -7.35 14.65
CA ALA A 92 1.21 -6.02 15.04
C ALA A 92 0.34 -4.94 14.41
N PRO A 93 0.08 -3.83 15.12
CA PRO A 93 -0.67 -2.72 14.55
C PRO A 93 0.12 -2.03 13.45
N THR A 94 -0.58 -1.52 12.43
CA THR A 94 0.02 -0.68 11.40
C THR A 94 0.16 0.77 11.88
N ILE A 95 1.06 1.53 11.25
CA ILE A 95 1.17 2.98 11.46
C ILE A 95 -0.16 3.68 11.16
N PHE A 96 -0.92 3.19 10.17
CA PHE A 96 -2.24 3.72 9.82
C PHE A 96 -3.23 3.59 10.95
N GLN A 97 -3.32 2.40 11.58
CA GLN A 97 -4.14 2.18 12.76
C GLN A 97 -3.73 3.12 13.90
N LYS A 98 -2.43 3.22 14.18
CA LYS A 98 -1.94 4.06 15.29
C LYS A 98 -2.25 5.55 15.11
N TYR A 99 -2.04 6.10 13.91
CA TYR A 99 -2.41 7.48 13.64
C TYR A 99 -3.93 7.69 13.62
N TYR A 100 -4.69 6.71 13.10
CA TYR A 100 -6.15 6.77 13.13
C TYR A 100 -6.70 6.83 14.57
N GLU A 101 -6.16 6.01 15.49
CA GLU A 101 -6.49 6.01 16.92
C GLU A 101 -6.19 7.38 17.56
N GLN A 102 -5.21 8.12 17.05
CA GLN A 102 -4.86 9.48 17.49
C GLN A 102 -5.66 10.59 16.79
N GLY A 103 -6.66 10.25 16.01
CA GLY A 103 -7.56 11.21 15.35
C GLY A 103 -7.13 11.64 13.95
N ALA A 104 -6.07 11.09 13.38
CA ALA A 104 -5.64 11.41 12.02
C ALA A 104 -6.64 10.92 10.97
N LYS A 105 -6.65 11.59 9.82
CA LYS A 105 -7.30 11.11 8.59
C LYS A 105 -6.34 10.21 7.83
N ILE A 106 -6.82 9.07 7.38
CA ILE A 106 -6.01 8.06 6.69
C ILE A 106 -6.57 7.80 5.29
N ALA A 107 -5.70 7.86 4.29
CA ALA A 107 -6.01 7.42 2.94
C ALA A 107 -5.01 6.33 2.52
N VAL A 108 -5.51 5.18 2.07
CA VAL A 108 -4.70 4.08 1.56
C VAL A 108 -5.21 3.70 0.18
N VAL A 109 -4.34 3.77 -0.82
CA VAL A 109 -4.65 3.37 -2.19
C VAL A 109 -3.66 2.29 -2.61
N THR A 110 -4.16 1.15 -3.07
CA THR A 110 -3.34 0.04 -3.54
C THR A 110 -3.59 -0.24 -5.02
N ALA A 111 -2.60 -0.78 -5.71
CA ALA A 111 -2.79 -1.26 -7.08
C ALA A 111 -3.69 -2.50 -7.08
N LYS A 112 -3.31 -3.53 -6.30
CA LYS A 112 -4.03 -4.79 -6.17
C LYS A 112 -4.79 -4.89 -4.84
N ASP A 113 -5.95 -5.57 -4.87
CA ASP A 113 -6.81 -5.69 -3.71
C ASP A 113 -6.24 -6.59 -2.59
N LYS A 114 -5.33 -7.49 -2.91
CA LYS A 114 -4.77 -8.46 -1.96
C LYS A 114 -4.15 -7.85 -0.70
N LEU A 115 -3.56 -6.65 -0.79
CA LEU A 115 -2.96 -5.95 0.36
C LEU A 115 -3.94 -5.02 1.09
N ARG A 116 -5.05 -4.64 0.45
CA ARG A 116 -5.98 -3.65 0.96
C ARG A 116 -6.45 -3.96 2.38
N LYS A 117 -6.87 -5.21 2.62
CA LYS A 117 -7.38 -5.64 3.94
C LYS A 117 -6.31 -5.58 5.03
N LEU A 118 -5.08 -6.01 4.72
CA LEU A 118 -3.97 -5.93 5.68
C LEU A 118 -3.62 -4.48 6.03
N LEU A 119 -3.54 -3.61 5.03
CA LEU A 119 -3.19 -2.20 5.22
C LEU A 119 -4.30 -1.43 5.95
N SER A 120 -5.56 -1.81 5.74
CA SER A 120 -6.71 -1.16 6.39
C SER A 120 -7.08 -1.76 7.76
N HIS A 121 -6.33 -2.75 8.23
CA HIS A 121 -6.61 -3.36 9.52
C HIS A 121 -6.61 -2.32 10.66
N GLY A 122 -7.67 -2.33 11.48
CA GLY A 122 -7.87 -1.37 12.57
C GLY A 122 -8.45 -0.01 12.16
N LEU A 123 -8.71 0.24 10.87
CA LEU A 123 -9.42 1.43 10.41
C LEU A 123 -10.94 1.22 10.47
N LYS A 124 -11.68 2.29 10.77
CA LYS A 124 -13.15 2.30 10.73
C LYS A 124 -13.62 3.26 9.64
N PHE A 125 -14.42 2.77 8.72
CA PHE A 125 -14.85 3.53 7.54
C PHE A 125 -16.14 4.33 7.75
N ASN A 126 -16.89 4.07 8.81
CA ASN A 126 -18.13 4.77 9.15
C ASN A 126 -17.91 6.14 9.83
N GLU A 127 -16.67 6.52 10.14
CA GLU A 127 -16.34 7.75 10.84
C GLU A 127 -15.83 8.87 9.92
N SER A 128 -15.85 8.68 8.60
CA SER A 128 -15.39 9.64 7.58
C SER A 128 -13.94 10.14 7.77
N ARG A 129 -13.10 9.34 8.45
CA ARG A 129 -11.69 9.64 8.71
C ARG A 129 -10.72 8.68 8.01
N ALA A 130 -11.24 7.64 7.39
CA ALA A 130 -10.43 6.66 6.67
C ALA A 130 -11.05 6.30 5.33
N ILE A 131 -10.20 6.17 4.33
CA ILE A 131 -10.54 5.55 3.05
C ILE A 131 -9.46 4.51 2.71
N CYS A 132 -9.87 3.38 2.14
CA CYS A 132 -8.95 2.36 1.67
C CYS A 132 -9.55 1.60 0.50
N PHE A 133 -8.97 1.69 -0.69
CA PHE A 133 -9.43 1.00 -1.87
C PHE A 133 -8.28 0.58 -2.78
N SER A 134 -8.57 -0.30 -3.74
CA SER A 134 -7.62 -0.72 -4.77
C SER A 134 -8.06 -0.22 -6.15
N SER A 135 -7.10 0.05 -7.04
CA SER A 135 -7.42 0.36 -8.42
C SER A 135 -8.02 -0.84 -9.17
N GLU A 136 -7.54 -2.05 -8.86
CA GLU A 136 -8.05 -3.31 -9.41
C GLU A 136 -9.56 -3.50 -9.22
N LYS A 137 -10.10 -3.06 -8.08
CA LYS A 137 -11.53 -3.18 -7.72
C LYS A 137 -12.16 -1.84 -7.37
N SER A 138 -11.74 -0.79 -8.05
CA SER A 138 -12.22 0.57 -7.78
C SER A 138 -13.72 0.75 -8.02
N ASP A 139 -14.31 0.00 -8.95
CA ASP A 139 -15.73 -0.06 -9.24
C ASP A 139 -16.58 -0.74 -8.16
N GLN A 140 -15.95 -1.58 -7.32
CA GLN A 140 -16.60 -2.31 -6.23
C GLN A 140 -16.49 -1.58 -4.88
N ALA A 141 -15.77 -0.44 -4.84
CA ALA A 141 -15.59 0.32 -3.61
C ALA A 141 -16.93 0.82 -3.06
N ASN A 142 -17.12 0.64 -1.76
CA ASN A 142 -18.33 1.04 -1.06
C ASN A 142 -17.99 1.70 0.30
N LEU A 143 -18.98 2.44 0.84
CA LEU A 143 -18.75 3.22 2.07
C LEU A 143 -18.43 2.34 3.29
N ASN A 144 -19.02 1.14 3.38
CA ASN A 144 -18.87 0.29 4.56
C ASN A 144 -17.47 -0.34 4.66
N GLU A 145 -16.90 -0.76 3.53
CA GLU A 145 -15.63 -1.49 3.49
C GLU A 145 -14.45 -0.62 3.06
N ASN A 146 -14.72 0.53 2.43
CA ASN A 146 -13.69 1.36 1.82
C ASN A 146 -13.72 2.83 2.30
N GLY A 147 -14.80 3.28 2.93
CA GLY A 147 -15.01 4.67 3.32
C GLY A 147 -15.25 5.62 2.14
N ILE A 148 -15.32 5.10 0.93
CA ILE A 148 -15.53 5.82 -0.32
C ILE A 148 -16.32 4.95 -1.28
N LYS A 149 -17.11 5.57 -2.17
CA LYS A 149 -17.83 4.91 -3.26
C LYS A 149 -17.64 5.67 -4.57
N GLU A 150 -18.03 5.05 -5.67
CA GLU A 150 -17.98 5.65 -7.01
C GLU A 150 -16.58 6.22 -7.36
N VAL A 151 -15.53 5.50 -6.98
CA VAL A 151 -14.14 5.95 -7.12
C VAL A 151 -13.78 6.30 -8.57
N ASN A 152 -14.23 5.48 -9.53
CA ASN A 152 -14.00 5.69 -10.95
C ASN A 152 -14.62 7.01 -11.43
N LYS A 153 -15.85 7.29 -11.02
CA LYS A 153 -16.55 8.54 -11.35
C LYS A 153 -15.87 9.75 -10.69
N TRP A 154 -15.49 9.62 -9.42
CA TRP A 154 -14.77 10.66 -8.68
C TRP A 154 -13.43 10.99 -9.33
N LEU A 155 -12.70 9.96 -9.80
CA LEU A 155 -11.39 10.12 -10.43
C LEU A 155 -11.48 10.48 -11.93
N GLY A 156 -12.57 10.09 -12.60
CA GLY A 156 -12.76 10.23 -14.05
C GLY A 156 -11.94 9.21 -14.84
N MET A 157 -11.69 8.05 -14.27
CA MET A 157 -10.90 6.97 -14.88
C MET A 157 -11.66 5.65 -14.81
N ASP A 158 -11.57 4.85 -15.87
CA ASP A 158 -12.11 3.49 -15.89
C ASP A 158 -11.28 2.55 -15.02
N VAL A 159 -11.85 1.37 -14.71
CA VAL A 159 -11.11 0.30 -14.01
C VAL A 159 -9.97 -0.17 -14.91
N PRO A 160 -8.72 -0.07 -14.47
CA PRO A 160 -7.58 -0.48 -15.29
C PRO A 160 -7.47 -2.01 -15.37
N ASN A 161 -6.93 -2.50 -16.49
CA ASN A 161 -6.61 -3.91 -16.63
C ASN A 161 -5.55 -4.32 -15.61
N VAL A 162 -5.73 -5.47 -14.97
CA VAL A 162 -4.74 -6.06 -14.07
C VAL A 162 -3.45 -6.31 -14.85
N TYR A 163 -2.30 -6.00 -14.25
CA TYR A 163 -0.96 -6.04 -14.86
C TYR A 163 -0.69 -5.00 -15.97
N SER A 164 -1.54 -4.00 -16.14
CA SER A 164 -1.24 -2.86 -17.02
C SER A 164 -0.57 -1.72 -16.25
N GLN A 165 0.11 -0.82 -16.98
CA GLN A 165 0.62 0.44 -16.39
C GLN A 165 -0.51 1.29 -15.80
N GLY A 166 -1.72 1.20 -16.36
CA GLY A 166 -2.91 1.91 -15.90
C GLY A 166 -3.24 1.64 -14.44
N LEU A 167 -2.85 0.47 -13.89
CA LEU A 167 -3.02 0.17 -12.46
C LEU A 167 -2.24 1.16 -11.57
N SER A 168 -1.00 1.44 -11.92
CA SER A 168 -0.13 2.37 -11.18
C SER A 168 -0.53 3.83 -11.44
N GLU A 169 -0.88 4.17 -12.68
CA GLU A 169 -1.38 5.50 -13.03
C GLU A 169 -2.63 5.85 -12.24
N PHE A 170 -3.55 4.91 -12.09
CA PHE A 170 -4.76 5.09 -11.27
C PHE A 170 -4.44 5.37 -9.81
N VAL A 171 -3.50 4.60 -9.20
CA VAL A 171 -3.07 4.80 -7.81
C VAL A 171 -2.48 6.20 -7.63
N MET A 172 -1.59 6.63 -8.54
CA MET A 172 -0.95 7.94 -8.46
C MET A 172 -1.95 9.09 -8.67
N ALA A 173 -2.87 8.95 -9.62
CA ALA A 173 -3.94 9.93 -9.85
C ALA A 173 -4.86 10.06 -8.63
N ALA A 174 -5.22 8.94 -8.02
CA ALA A 174 -6.04 8.94 -6.80
C ALA A 174 -5.31 9.54 -5.59
N GLY A 175 -4.01 9.28 -5.46
CA GLY A 175 -3.18 9.83 -4.38
C GLY A 175 -2.93 11.34 -4.51
N GLY A 176 -3.05 11.89 -5.72
CA GLY A 176 -2.89 13.32 -6.00
C GLY A 176 -4.16 14.15 -5.78
N LYS A 177 -5.32 13.51 -5.56
CA LYS A 177 -6.63 14.15 -5.28
C LYS A 177 -6.94 14.26 -3.79
#